data_334e05d78bbfc305856203c916c481ea
#
_entry.id   334e05d78bbfc305856203c916c481ea
#
_cell.length_a   1.000
_cell.length_b   1.000
_cell.length_c   1.000
_cell.angle_alpha   90.00
_cell.angle_beta   90.00
_cell.angle_gamma   90.00
#
_symmetry.space_group_name_H-M   'P 1'
#
loop_
_entity.id
_entity.type
_entity.pdbx_description
1 polymer ?
#
loop_
_entity_poly.entity_id
_entity_poly.type
_entity_poly.pdbx_seq_one_letter_code
_entity_poly.pdbx_strand_id
1 'polypeptide(L)'
;TADSLKTEGTFAMTLIQDGNQIESKMVQPGILKTYIPKEWAEANGTTPDAYKGFLPLQTLNKVFMYNSTGSTEYNNCWDFVAEGVHPLYMDIDSEIVGKNFLYMLTEDKYAGWLKDAYDALDDTKKAYFKPVIDEMATEAEDLGLGENGAYALAWIKLWVENYNEQTDDGPICNTLVTDSATDQAGLLVYSKLRSVEESAGVSLNNIKVAAYQDGYKGIGGYGYCHYLFVTNNSPLPWTACAFIQYMTCTEDGFSAWGKDMGGYSANPEVAAAIEETYQHSKGGYNEAGEDQFPCKDDRGYDWWTTDGELVLEDPDYCASVSFTVGSWIELLTKYSDSAK
;
A
#
# COMPACT_ATOMS: atom_id res chain seq x y z
N THR A 1 14.26 -12.39 10.54
CA THR A 1 13.27 -13.42 10.93
C THR A 1 12.96 -13.33 12.42
N ALA A 2 11.79 -13.84 12.86
CA ALA A 2 11.40 -13.86 14.30
C ALA A 2 12.47 -14.54 15.17
N ASP A 3 13.14 -15.57 14.66
CA ASP A 3 14.20 -16.26 15.41
C ASP A 3 15.46 -15.41 15.59
N SER A 4 15.79 -14.55 14.64
CA SER A 4 16.90 -13.61 14.80
C SER A 4 16.64 -12.60 15.91
N LEU A 5 15.38 -12.19 16.10
CA LEU A 5 14.97 -11.22 17.12
C LEU A 5 14.97 -11.82 18.55
N LYS A 6 14.97 -13.15 18.69
CA LYS A 6 15.06 -13.84 20.00
C LYS A 6 16.48 -13.86 20.56
N THR A 7 17.50 -13.61 19.75
CA THR A 7 18.90 -13.67 20.20
C THR A 7 19.20 -12.48 21.14
N GLU A 8 19.50 -12.78 22.40
CA GLU A 8 19.80 -11.77 23.43
C GLU A 8 20.99 -10.88 23.00
N GLY A 9 20.81 -9.56 23.19
CA GLY A 9 21.85 -8.58 22.93
C GLY A 9 22.11 -8.22 21.47
N THR A 10 21.35 -8.81 20.53
CA THR A 10 21.59 -8.59 19.10
C THR A 10 20.83 -7.36 18.56
N PHE A 11 19.59 -7.17 18.99
CA PHE A 11 18.72 -6.10 18.50
C PHE A 11 18.07 -5.36 19.68
N ALA A 12 18.02 -4.02 19.60
CA ALA A 12 17.33 -3.19 20.59
C ALA A 12 15.88 -2.88 20.16
N MET A 13 15.69 -2.66 18.87
CA MET A 13 14.41 -2.35 18.26
C MET A 13 14.36 -2.92 16.83
N THR A 14 13.18 -2.90 16.23
CA THR A 14 12.98 -3.28 14.83
C THR A 14 11.92 -2.40 14.17
N LEU A 15 12.06 -2.21 12.86
CA LEU A 15 11.06 -1.65 11.97
C LEU A 15 10.53 -2.78 11.09
N ILE A 16 9.22 -2.96 11.08
CA ILE A 16 8.58 -4.06 10.36
C ILE A 16 7.46 -3.49 9.49
N GLN A 17 7.48 -3.87 8.22
CA GLN A 17 6.37 -3.79 7.31
C GLN A 17 5.44 -4.96 7.58
N ASP A 18 4.15 -4.85 7.29
CA ASP A 18 3.19 -5.91 7.42
C ASP A 18 2.65 -6.16 8.82
N GLY A 19 1.34 -6.11 8.89
CA GLY A 19 0.59 -6.37 10.10
C GLY A 19 0.14 -7.83 10.30
N ASN A 20 -0.04 -8.61 9.23
CA ASN A 20 -0.81 -9.87 9.37
C ASN A 20 -0.14 -10.99 10.16
N GLN A 21 1.14 -10.88 10.44
CA GLN A 21 1.86 -11.91 11.19
C GLN A 21 2.61 -11.38 12.41
N ILE A 22 2.70 -10.07 12.55
CA ILE A 22 3.42 -9.43 13.67
C ILE A 22 2.74 -9.80 14.99
N GLU A 23 1.42 -9.66 15.08
CA GLU A 23 0.68 -9.97 16.30
C GLU A 23 0.90 -11.42 16.72
N SER A 24 0.53 -12.37 15.88
CA SER A 24 0.54 -13.80 16.21
C SER A 24 1.93 -14.41 16.33
N LYS A 25 2.90 -13.94 15.52
CA LYS A 25 4.25 -14.54 15.45
C LYS A 25 5.29 -13.83 16.30
N MET A 26 5.05 -12.57 16.70
CA MET A 26 6.08 -11.75 17.35
C MET A 26 5.61 -11.09 18.65
N VAL A 27 4.40 -10.51 18.69
CA VAL A 27 3.90 -9.81 19.87
C VAL A 27 3.34 -10.80 20.89
N GLN A 28 2.38 -11.65 20.51
CA GLN A 28 1.81 -12.67 21.41
C GLN A 28 2.85 -13.63 21.99
N PRO A 29 3.85 -14.13 21.23
CA PRO A 29 4.93 -14.92 21.80
C PRO A 29 5.91 -14.13 22.68
N GLY A 30 5.73 -12.81 22.81
CA GLY A 30 6.57 -11.96 23.65
C GLY A 30 7.97 -11.69 23.08
N ILE A 31 8.14 -11.75 21.77
CA ILE A 31 9.42 -11.40 21.09
C ILE A 31 9.55 -9.88 20.98
N LEU A 32 8.45 -9.21 20.67
CA LEU A 32 8.35 -7.77 20.51
C LEU A 32 7.44 -7.14 21.56
N LYS A 33 7.71 -5.89 21.88
CA LYS A 33 6.88 -5.03 22.74
C LYS A 33 6.58 -3.74 22.01
N THR A 34 5.33 -3.32 22.06
CA THR A 34 4.92 -2.00 21.60
C THR A 34 5.32 -0.96 22.64
N TYR A 35 5.87 0.15 22.19
CA TYR A 35 6.09 1.36 22.97
C TYR A 35 5.42 2.52 22.28
N ILE A 36 4.48 3.19 22.94
CA ILE A 36 3.74 4.32 22.39
C ILE A 36 4.24 5.60 23.09
N PRO A 37 4.99 6.48 22.40
CA PRO A 37 5.36 7.76 22.95
C PRO A 37 4.14 8.62 23.28
N LYS A 38 4.22 9.34 24.40
CA LYS A 38 3.10 10.17 24.87
C LYS A 38 2.75 11.27 23.86
N GLU A 39 3.75 11.94 23.33
CA GLU A 39 3.60 13.03 22.36
C GLU A 39 2.97 12.53 21.05
N TRP A 40 3.37 11.34 20.58
CA TRP A 40 2.74 10.72 19.43
C TRP A 40 1.26 10.42 19.68
N ALA A 41 0.94 9.86 20.84
CA ALA A 41 -0.45 9.56 21.20
C ALA A 41 -1.30 10.82 21.30
N GLU A 42 -0.77 11.88 21.93
CA GLU A 42 -1.47 13.16 22.05
C GLU A 42 -1.72 13.80 20.67
N ALA A 43 -0.75 13.80 19.76
CA ALA A 43 -0.90 14.27 18.39
C ALA A 43 -1.98 13.48 17.60
N ASN A 44 -2.16 12.20 17.91
CA ASN A 44 -3.19 11.34 17.34
C ASN A 44 -4.51 11.33 18.14
N GLY A 45 -4.72 12.27 19.06
CA GLY A 45 -5.95 12.43 19.83
C GLY A 45 -6.26 11.30 20.81
N THR A 46 -5.23 10.57 21.27
CA THR A 46 -5.36 9.42 22.17
C THR A 46 -4.36 9.50 23.34
N THR A 47 -4.25 8.42 24.10
CA THR A 47 -3.22 8.25 25.14
C THR A 47 -2.48 6.93 24.93
N PRO A 48 -1.24 6.76 25.45
CA PRO A 48 -0.50 5.50 25.33
C PRO A 48 -1.26 4.28 25.84
N ASP A 49 -2.05 4.43 26.90
CA ASP A 49 -2.81 3.35 27.50
C ASP A 49 -4.11 3.03 26.72
N ALA A 50 -4.67 4.01 26.01
CA ALA A 50 -5.89 3.85 25.24
C ALA A 50 -5.63 3.31 23.82
N TYR A 51 -4.49 3.63 23.24
CA TYR A 51 -4.11 3.13 21.93
C TYR A 51 -3.73 1.65 22.00
N LYS A 52 -4.34 0.81 21.16
CA LYS A 52 -4.15 -0.66 21.18
C LYS A 52 -3.44 -1.19 19.94
N GLY A 53 -3.23 -0.35 18.94
CA GLY A 53 -2.52 -0.73 17.72
C GLY A 53 -0.99 -0.78 17.87
N PHE A 54 -0.33 -1.15 16.81
CA PHE A 54 1.13 -1.03 16.70
C PHE A 54 1.51 0.44 16.50
N LEU A 55 2.72 0.82 16.94
CA LEU A 55 3.22 2.18 16.71
C LEU A 55 3.66 2.32 15.25
N PRO A 56 2.96 3.10 14.42
CA PRO A 56 3.41 3.38 13.07
C PRO A 56 4.48 4.47 13.10
N LEU A 57 5.57 4.27 12.35
CA LEU A 57 6.54 5.30 12.06
C LEU A 57 6.05 6.19 10.92
N GLN A 58 5.61 5.54 9.87
CA GLN A 58 5.22 6.21 8.63
C GLN A 58 4.10 5.46 7.91
N THR A 59 3.36 6.22 7.12
CA THR A 59 2.39 5.72 6.14
C THR A 59 3.01 5.78 4.76
N LEU A 60 2.85 4.69 4.01
CA LEU A 60 3.18 4.59 2.59
C LEU A 60 1.93 4.21 1.80
N ASN A 61 2.02 4.33 0.49
CA ASN A 61 0.95 3.83 -0.37
C ASN A 61 1.51 3.13 -1.61
N LYS A 62 0.69 2.24 -2.16
CA LYS A 62 0.75 1.80 -3.54
C LYS A 62 -0.50 2.32 -4.24
N VAL A 63 -0.35 2.99 -5.35
CA VAL A 63 -1.47 3.55 -6.11
C VAL A 63 -1.50 2.98 -7.52
N PHE A 64 -2.70 2.92 -8.10
CA PHE A 64 -2.85 2.56 -9.50
C PHE A 64 -2.35 3.70 -10.37
N MET A 65 -1.34 3.41 -11.16
CA MET A 65 -0.75 4.35 -12.13
C MET A 65 -0.80 3.76 -13.52
N TYR A 66 -0.81 4.63 -14.52
CA TYR A 66 -0.79 4.23 -15.92
C TYR A 66 0.04 5.19 -16.76
N ASN A 67 0.57 4.69 -17.86
CA ASN A 67 1.21 5.52 -18.88
C ASN A 67 0.13 6.20 -19.72
N SER A 68 0.11 7.53 -19.70
CA SER A 68 -0.92 8.35 -20.34
C SER A 68 -0.57 8.81 -21.76
N THR A 69 0.49 8.26 -22.39
CA THR A 69 0.85 8.58 -23.78
C THR A 69 -0.06 7.89 -24.79
N GLY A 70 -0.83 6.89 -24.37
CA GLY A 70 -1.80 6.17 -25.18
C GLY A 70 -3.22 6.73 -25.15
N SER A 71 -4.16 5.90 -25.55
CA SER A 71 -5.59 6.22 -25.62
C SER A 71 -6.44 5.50 -24.56
N THR A 72 -5.87 4.58 -23.81
CA THR A 72 -6.58 3.84 -22.77
C THR A 72 -6.84 4.76 -21.57
N GLU A 73 -8.08 4.78 -21.12
CA GLU A 73 -8.50 5.53 -19.94
C GLU A 73 -8.78 4.54 -18.81
N TYR A 74 -8.20 4.80 -17.64
CA TYR A 74 -8.41 4.03 -16.42
C TYR A 74 -9.25 4.87 -15.45
N ASN A 75 -10.56 4.92 -15.69
CA ASN A 75 -11.49 5.74 -14.91
C ASN A 75 -12.20 4.97 -13.78
N ASN A 76 -11.93 3.66 -13.69
CA ASN A 76 -12.57 2.75 -12.74
C ASN A 76 -11.58 1.66 -12.33
N CYS A 77 -11.60 1.23 -11.08
CA CYS A 77 -10.71 0.17 -10.61
C CYS A 77 -10.89 -1.18 -11.34
N TRP A 78 -12.05 -1.43 -11.95
CA TRP A 78 -12.29 -2.60 -12.80
C TRP A 78 -11.58 -2.53 -14.15
N ASP A 79 -11.14 -1.36 -14.59
CA ASP A 79 -10.38 -1.22 -15.83
C ASP A 79 -9.01 -1.90 -15.76
N PHE A 80 -8.44 -2.02 -14.54
CA PHE A 80 -7.16 -2.71 -14.32
C PHE A 80 -7.26 -4.24 -14.39
N VAL A 81 -8.46 -4.79 -14.36
CA VAL A 81 -8.73 -6.24 -14.47
C VAL A 81 -9.59 -6.57 -15.69
N ALA A 82 -9.69 -5.64 -16.65
CA ALA A 82 -10.43 -5.82 -17.88
C ALA A 82 -9.71 -6.80 -18.84
N GLU A 83 -10.45 -7.30 -19.84
CA GLU A 83 -9.92 -8.21 -20.86
C GLU A 83 -8.67 -7.66 -21.55
N GLY A 84 -7.61 -8.44 -21.54
CA GLY A 84 -6.33 -8.07 -22.18
C GLY A 84 -5.49 -7.04 -21.45
N VAL A 85 -5.90 -6.61 -20.25
CA VAL A 85 -5.11 -5.72 -19.40
C VAL A 85 -4.26 -6.56 -18.45
N HIS A 86 -2.94 -6.36 -18.50
CA HIS A 86 -1.96 -7.04 -17.66
C HIS A 86 -1.15 -6.01 -16.87
N PRO A 87 -1.70 -5.49 -15.76
CA PRO A 87 -1.01 -4.47 -14.98
C PRO A 87 0.27 -5.00 -14.37
N LEU A 88 1.30 -4.15 -14.31
CA LEU A 88 2.56 -4.48 -13.66
C LEU A 88 2.38 -4.47 -12.14
N TYR A 89 2.80 -5.53 -11.48
CA TYR A 89 2.71 -5.66 -10.03
C TYR A 89 3.80 -6.56 -9.48
N MET A 90 4.14 -6.40 -8.20
CA MET A 90 5.09 -7.27 -7.53
C MET A 90 4.49 -8.64 -7.22
N ASP A 91 5.36 -9.65 -7.10
CA ASP A 91 4.94 -10.99 -6.70
C ASP A 91 4.29 -11.00 -5.30
N ILE A 92 3.02 -11.37 -5.24
CA ILE A 92 2.24 -11.43 -3.99
C ILE A 92 2.74 -12.49 -3.00
N ASP A 93 3.53 -13.46 -3.42
CA ASP A 93 4.08 -14.49 -2.52
C ASP A 93 5.36 -14.04 -1.82
N SER A 94 6.12 -13.17 -2.45
CA SER A 94 7.35 -12.61 -1.88
C SER A 94 7.12 -11.29 -1.14
N GLU A 95 6.07 -10.55 -1.51
CA GLU A 95 5.72 -9.27 -0.90
C GLU A 95 4.43 -9.35 -0.07
N ILE A 96 4.57 -9.38 1.24
CA ILE A 96 3.46 -9.54 2.18
C ILE A 96 2.46 -8.38 2.10
N VAL A 97 2.93 -7.16 1.83
CA VAL A 97 2.08 -5.96 1.62
C VAL A 97 1.07 -6.18 0.49
N GLY A 98 1.48 -6.86 -0.58
CA GLY A 98 0.61 -7.20 -1.69
C GLY A 98 -0.53 -8.16 -1.30
N LYS A 99 -0.24 -9.16 -0.46
CA LYS A 99 -1.28 -10.05 0.07
C LYS A 99 -2.24 -9.32 1.00
N ASN A 100 -1.73 -8.46 1.89
CA ASN A 100 -2.57 -7.68 2.78
C ASN A 100 -3.54 -6.77 2.01
N PHE A 101 -3.07 -6.15 0.91
CA PHE A 101 -3.96 -5.42 0.03
C PHE A 101 -5.15 -6.27 -0.43
N LEU A 102 -4.88 -7.49 -0.92
CA LEU A 102 -5.95 -8.38 -1.37
C LEU A 102 -6.87 -8.82 -0.23
N TYR A 103 -6.33 -9.06 0.98
CA TYR A 103 -7.13 -9.37 2.15
C TYR A 103 -8.07 -8.23 2.51
N MET A 104 -7.57 -6.99 2.54
CA MET A 104 -8.37 -5.82 2.86
C MET A 104 -9.54 -5.60 1.91
N LEU A 105 -9.41 -6.00 0.62
CA LEU A 105 -10.52 -5.92 -0.34
C LEU A 105 -11.75 -6.73 0.08
N THR A 106 -11.58 -7.75 0.92
CA THR A 106 -12.68 -8.61 1.40
C THR A 106 -13.41 -8.02 2.61
N GLU A 107 -12.92 -6.93 3.21
CA GLU A 107 -13.66 -6.17 4.21
C GLU A 107 -14.91 -5.52 3.58
N ASP A 108 -16.05 -5.61 4.26
CA ASP A 108 -17.36 -5.13 3.73
C ASP A 108 -17.32 -3.71 3.17
N LYS A 109 -16.56 -2.83 3.80
CA LYS A 109 -16.36 -1.44 3.36
C LYS A 109 -15.77 -1.39 1.95
N TYR A 110 -14.66 -2.09 1.72
CA TYR A 110 -13.94 -2.05 0.45
C TYR A 110 -14.57 -2.93 -0.62
N ALA A 111 -15.17 -4.05 -0.21
CA ALA A 111 -16.02 -4.85 -1.09
C ALA A 111 -17.22 -4.03 -1.61
N GLY A 112 -17.78 -3.16 -0.76
CA GLY A 112 -18.81 -2.19 -1.14
C GLY A 112 -18.32 -1.18 -2.18
N TRP A 113 -17.09 -0.65 -2.04
CA TRP A 113 -16.49 0.25 -3.05
C TRP A 113 -16.30 -0.43 -4.40
N LEU A 114 -15.90 -1.71 -4.41
CA LEU A 114 -15.78 -2.50 -5.64
C LEU A 114 -17.14 -2.72 -6.30
N LYS A 115 -18.18 -3.00 -5.50
CA LYS A 115 -19.56 -3.10 -6.01
C LYS A 115 -20.05 -1.78 -6.61
N ASP A 116 -19.88 -0.67 -5.90
CA ASP A 116 -20.32 0.65 -6.37
C ASP A 116 -19.59 1.04 -7.66
N ALA A 117 -18.30 0.71 -7.76
CA ALA A 117 -17.52 0.90 -8.98
C ALA A 117 -18.03 0.02 -10.14
N TYR A 118 -18.38 -1.26 -9.87
CA TYR A 118 -19.02 -2.13 -10.86
C TYR A 118 -20.35 -1.55 -11.32
N ASP A 119 -21.19 -1.08 -10.40
CA ASP A 119 -22.50 -0.50 -10.73
C ASP A 119 -22.38 0.78 -11.60
N ALA A 120 -21.26 1.45 -11.56
CA ALA A 120 -20.95 2.62 -12.40
C ALA A 120 -20.43 2.27 -13.81
N LEU A 121 -20.08 1.01 -14.10
CA LEU A 121 -19.63 0.58 -15.42
C LEU A 121 -20.76 0.64 -16.45
N ASP A 122 -20.39 0.72 -17.72
CA ASP A 122 -21.33 0.51 -18.82
C ASP A 122 -21.79 -0.95 -18.96
N ASP A 123 -22.85 -1.18 -19.71
CA ASP A 123 -23.46 -2.50 -19.85
C ASP A 123 -22.51 -3.54 -20.48
N THR A 124 -21.59 -3.13 -21.36
CA THR A 124 -20.62 -4.03 -21.99
C THR A 124 -19.61 -4.54 -20.98
N LYS A 125 -19.03 -3.65 -20.20
CA LYS A 125 -18.09 -4.01 -19.13
C LYS A 125 -18.78 -4.84 -18.03
N LYS A 126 -20.02 -4.47 -17.64
CA LYS A 126 -20.81 -5.28 -16.70
C LYS A 126 -21.03 -6.69 -17.19
N ALA A 127 -21.37 -6.86 -18.46
CA ALA A 127 -21.58 -8.18 -19.06
C ALA A 127 -20.30 -9.03 -19.06
N TYR A 128 -19.14 -8.41 -19.17
CA TYR A 128 -17.84 -9.10 -19.08
C TYR A 128 -17.56 -9.61 -17.65
N PHE A 129 -17.72 -8.76 -16.62
CA PHE A 129 -17.39 -9.12 -15.26
C PHE A 129 -18.45 -9.97 -14.54
N LYS A 130 -19.73 -9.84 -14.93
CA LYS A 130 -20.84 -10.52 -14.25
C LYS A 130 -20.66 -12.03 -14.09
N PRO A 131 -20.21 -12.80 -15.08
CA PRO A 131 -20.02 -14.25 -14.93
C PRO A 131 -19.03 -14.61 -13.82
N VAL A 132 -17.94 -13.84 -13.65
CA VAL A 132 -16.96 -14.07 -12.60
C VAL A 132 -17.54 -13.70 -11.24
N ILE A 133 -18.29 -12.62 -11.13
CA ILE A 133 -18.98 -12.23 -9.89
C ILE A 133 -19.99 -13.31 -9.48
N ASP A 134 -20.78 -13.82 -10.43
CA ASP A 134 -21.76 -14.89 -10.16
C ASP A 134 -21.06 -16.20 -9.71
N GLU A 135 -19.91 -16.54 -10.31
CA GLU A 135 -19.08 -17.68 -9.90
C GLU A 135 -18.58 -17.53 -8.47
N MET A 136 -18.17 -16.33 -8.05
CA MET A 136 -17.62 -16.05 -6.73
C MET A 136 -18.68 -15.93 -5.62
N ALA A 137 -19.97 -15.94 -5.95
CA ALA A 137 -21.02 -15.77 -4.93
C ALA A 137 -21.02 -16.90 -3.89
N THR A 138 -20.91 -18.15 -4.32
CA THR A 138 -20.85 -19.32 -3.41
C THR A 138 -19.55 -19.33 -2.62
N GLU A 139 -18.42 -19.01 -3.26
CA GLU A 139 -17.13 -18.96 -2.58
C GLU A 139 -17.11 -17.89 -1.47
N ALA A 140 -17.73 -16.73 -1.72
CA ALA A 140 -17.84 -15.67 -0.73
C ALA A 140 -18.64 -16.12 0.50
N GLU A 141 -19.74 -16.87 0.31
CA GLU A 141 -20.51 -17.48 1.40
C GLU A 141 -19.69 -18.51 2.17
N ASP A 142 -18.97 -19.38 1.48
CA ASP A 142 -18.13 -20.44 2.09
C ASP A 142 -16.96 -19.85 2.90
N LEU A 143 -16.40 -18.73 2.44
CA LEU A 143 -15.36 -17.98 3.15
C LEU A 143 -15.92 -17.09 4.28
N GLY A 144 -17.25 -17.01 4.43
CA GLY A 144 -17.90 -16.20 5.47
C GLY A 144 -17.76 -14.69 5.27
N LEU A 145 -17.63 -14.25 4.02
CA LEU A 145 -17.53 -12.84 3.66
C LEU A 145 -18.91 -12.17 3.68
N GLY A 146 -18.91 -10.85 3.79
CA GLY A 146 -20.14 -10.07 3.80
C GLY A 146 -20.89 -10.01 2.48
N GLU A 147 -21.95 -9.21 2.44
CA GLU A 147 -22.90 -9.11 1.32
C GLU A 147 -22.23 -8.83 -0.04
N ASN A 148 -21.14 -8.06 -0.04
CA ASN A 148 -20.41 -7.67 -1.25
C ASN A 148 -19.17 -8.54 -1.54
N GLY A 149 -18.95 -9.61 -0.78
CA GLY A 149 -17.77 -10.48 -0.89
C GLY A 149 -17.53 -11.04 -2.29
N ALA A 150 -18.59 -11.34 -3.04
CA ALA A 150 -18.47 -11.82 -4.42
C ALA A 150 -17.76 -10.83 -5.35
N TYR A 151 -17.98 -9.52 -5.19
CA TYR A 151 -17.30 -8.49 -5.98
C TYR A 151 -15.81 -8.41 -5.61
N ALA A 152 -15.49 -8.54 -4.33
CA ALA A 152 -14.11 -8.58 -3.87
C ALA A 152 -13.36 -9.80 -4.44
N LEU A 153 -13.92 -11.00 -4.30
CA LEU A 153 -13.30 -12.22 -4.80
C LEU A 153 -13.17 -12.22 -6.33
N ALA A 154 -14.18 -11.71 -7.06
CA ALA A 154 -14.11 -11.58 -8.50
C ALA A 154 -12.98 -10.64 -8.94
N TRP A 155 -12.84 -9.48 -8.29
CA TRP A 155 -11.76 -8.54 -8.58
C TRP A 155 -10.40 -9.15 -8.23
N ILE A 156 -10.25 -9.79 -7.06
CA ILE A 156 -9.01 -10.46 -6.63
C ILE A 156 -8.63 -11.56 -7.61
N LYS A 157 -9.59 -12.43 -8.00
CA LYS A 157 -9.35 -13.49 -8.96
C LYS A 157 -8.81 -12.94 -10.28
N LEU A 158 -9.52 -11.97 -10.86
CA LEU A 158 -9.09 -11.33 -12.10
C LEU A 158 -7.74 -10.63 -11.98
N TRP A 159 -7.47 -9.98 -10.84
CA TRP A 159 -6.17 -9.36 -10.58
C TRP A 159 -5.05 -10.40 -10.56
N VAL A 160 -5.17 -11.46 -9.76
CA VAL A 160 -4.15 -12.51 -9.61
C VAL A 160 -3.91 -13.25 -10.92
N GLU A 161 -4.96 -13.49 -11.70
CA GLU A 161 -4.88 -14.20 -12.98
C GLU A 161 -4.37 -13.34 -14.13
N ASN A 162 -4.26 -12.01 -13.97
CA ASN A 162 -3.90 -11.11 -15.07
C ASN A 162 -2.68 -10.22 -14.82
N TYR A 163 -2.25 -9.95 -13.56
CA TYR A 163 -1.11 -9.07 -13.36
C TYR A 163 0.20 -9.67 -13.90
N ASN A 164 1.02 -8.82 -14.50
CA ASN A 164 2.35 -9.17 -14.98
C ASN A 164 3.37 -8.94 -13.87
N GLU A 165 3.93 -10.03 -13.35
CA GLU A 165 4.81 -10.04 -12.21
C GLU A 165 6.11 -9.28 -12.47
N GLN A 166 6.46 -8.42 -11.53
CA GLN A 166 7.69 -7.64 -11.50
C GLN A 166 8.47 -7.89 -10.21
N THR A 167 9.77 -7.63 -10.25
CA THR A 167 10.67 -7.91 -9.11
C THR A 167 10.62 -6.82 -8.03
N ASP A 168 10.23 -5.58 -8.35
CA ASP A 168 10.19 -4.43 -7.43
C ASP A 168 9.34 -3.31 -8.06
N ASP A 169 8.87 -2.39 -7.22
CA ASP A 169 8.20 -1.15 -7.62
C ASP A 169 9.09 -0.25 -8.51
N GLY A 170 10.40 -0.29 -8.34
CA GLY A 170 11.35 0.48 -9.18
C GLY A 170 11.27 0.12 -10.66
N PRO A 171 11.40 -1.15 -11.07
CA PRO A 171 11.17 -1.58 -12.45
C PRO A 171 9.80 -1.20 -13.00
N ILE A 172 8.73 -1.30 -12.20
CA ILE A 172 7.39 -0.87 -12.60
C ILE A 172 7.39 0.63 -12.93
N CYS A 173 7.88 1.46 -12.02
CA CYS A 173 7.97 2.90 -12.20
C CYS A 173 8.78 3.25 -13.46
N ASN A 174 9.97 2.67 -13.60
CA ASN A 174 10.86 2.91 -14.75
C ASN A 174 10.21 2.53 -16.09
N THR A 175 9.38 1.49 -16.11
CA THR A 175 8.62 1.11 -17.30
C THR A 175 7.55 2.17 -17.60
N LEU A 176 6.72 2.53 -16.64
CA LEU A 176 5.57 3.41 -16.86
C LEU A 176 5.93 4.84 -17.25
N VAL A 177 7.13 5.33 -16.94
CA VAL A 177 7.59 6.68 -17.31
C VAL A 177 8.15 6.78 -18.73
N THR A 178 8.26 5.64 -19.46
CA THR A 178 8.82 5.65 -20.83
C THR A 178 7.76 5.89 -21.90
N ASP A 179 8.15 6.57 -23.00
CA ASP A 179 7.27 6.80 -24.16
C ASP A 179 6.79 5.49 -24.80
N SER A 180 7.56 4.40 -24.67
CA SER A 180 7.24 3.11 -25.27
C SER A 180 6.22 2.28 -24.50
N ALA A 181 5.91 2.66 -23.25
CA ALA A 181 4.97 1.93 -22.40
C ALA A 181 3.51 2.37 -22.57
N THR A 182 3.15 2.86 -23.76
CA THR A 182 1.80 3.33 -24.09
C THR A 182 0.72 2.37 -23.60
N ASP A 183 -0.27 2.91 -22.90
CA ASP A 183 -1.40 2.18 -22.32
C ASP A 183 -1.05 1.18 -21.20
N GLN A 184 0.22 1.05 -20.81
CA GLN A 184 0.63 0.18 -19.71
C GLN A 184 0.16 0.75 -18.38
N ALA A 185 -0.28 -0.13 -17.47
CA ALA A 185 -0.68 0.24 -16.11
C ALA A 185 0.04 -0.62 -15.05
N GLY A 186 -0.01 -0.19 -13.81
CA GLY A 186 0.54 -0.95 -12.68
C GLY A 186 0.06 -0.43 -11.33
N LEU A 187 0.35 -1.20 -10.30
CA LEU A 187 0.18 -0.82 -8.89
C LEU A 187 1.55 -0.77 -8.24
N LEU A 188 1.96 0.40 -7.79
CA LEU A 188 3.32 0.63 -7.28
C LEU A 188 3.35 1.73 -6.22
N VAL A 189 4.45 1.74 -5.46
CA VAL A 189 4.70 2.79 -4.46
C VAL A 189 4.84 4.15 -5.14
N TYR A 190 3.97 5.09 -4.76
CA TYR A 190 3.93 6.43 -5.34
C TYR A 190 5.28 7.16 -5.22
N SER A 191 5.95 7.01 -4.11
CA SER A 191 7.21 7.69 -3.84
C SER A 191 8.38 7.28 -4.77
N LYS A 192 8.23 6.21 -5.56
CA LYS A 192 9.24 5.85 -6.57
C LYS A 192 9.41 6.92 -7.65
N LEU A 193 8.39 7.77 -7.85
CA LEU A 193 8.47 8.89 -8.79
C LEU A 193 9.59 9.89 -8.45
N ARG A 194 9.97 10.01 -7.17
CA ARG A 194 11.03 10.91 -6.73
C ARG A 194 12.42 10.58 -7.31
N SER A 195 12.62 9.31 -7.69
CA SER A 195 13.91 8.79 -8.20
C SER A 195 13.98 8.70 -9.72
N VAL A 196 12.98 9.24 -10.44
CA VAL A 196 12.96 9.22 -11.90
C VAL A 196 13.90 10.25 -12.47
N GLU A 197 14.88 9.82 -13.26
CA GLU A 197 15.74 10.69 -14.06
C GLU A 197 15.09 10.96 -15.43
N GLU A 198 14.61 12.17 -15.65
CA GLU A 198 14.01 12.55 -16.93
C GLU A 198 15.09 12.64 -18.02
N SER A 199 14.79 12.07 -19.18
CA SER A 199 15.68 12.02 -20.35
C SER A 199 14.86 11.84 -21.63
N ALA A 200 15.52 11.73 -22.77
CA ALA A 200 14.82 11.48 -24.05
C ALA A 200 14.06 10.15 -23.97
N GLY A 201 12.73 10.23 -24.13
CA GLY A 201 11.83 9.07 -24.04
C GLY A 201 11.49 8.60 -22.62
N VAL A 202 11.86 9.38 -21.59
CA VAL A 202 11.53 9.13 -20.18
C VAL A 202 11.05 10.42 -19.53
N SER A 203 9.81 10.46 -19.07
CA SER A 203 9.24 11.65 -18.44
C SER A 203 8.22 11.31 -17.38
N LEU A 204 8.23 12.07 -16.25
CA LEU A 204 7.19 12.06 -15.23
C LEU A 204 5.81 12.48 -15.78
N ASN A 205 5.77 13.20 -16.92
CA ASN A 205 4.51 13.55 -17.54
C ASN A 205 3.81 12.37 -18.24
N ASN A 206 4.51 11.28 -18.47
CA ASN A 206 3.97 10.08 -19.10
C ASN A 206 3.12 9.24 -18.11
N ILE A 207 3.33 9.40 -16.80
CA ILE A 207 2.65 8.60 -15.79
C ILE A 207 1.60 9.42 -15.05
N LYS A 208 0.47 8.79 -14.74
CA LYS A 208 -0.62 9.40 -13.96
C LYS A 208 -1.15 8.44 -12.93
N VAL A 209 -1.56 8.99 -11.78
CA VAL A 209 -2.33 8.27 -10.77
C VAL A 209 -3.80 8.25 -11.20
N ALA A 210 -4.39 7.07 -11.31
CA ALA A 210 -5.75 6.92 -11.80
C ALA A 210 -6.78 7.61 -10.88
N ALA A 211 -6.64 7.45 -9.57
CA ALA A 211 -7.54 8.04 -8.58
C ALA A 211 -7.45 9.59 -8.51
N TYR A 212 -6.48 10.21 -9.18
CA TYR A 212 -6.42 11.68 -9.27
C TYR A 212 -7.33 12.26 -10.34
N GLN A 213 -7.93 11.42 -11.17
CA GLN A 213 -8.86 11.85 -12.21
C GLN A 213 -10.23 12.20 -11.64
N ASP A 214 -10.83 13.28 -12.13
CA ASP A 214 -12.19 13.63 -11.76
C ASP A 214 -13.15 12.51 -12.18
N GLY A 215 -13.95 12.04 -11.23
CA GLY A 215 -14.95 11.01 -11.48
C GLY A 215 -14.44 9.57 -11.49
N TYR A 216 -13.17 9.33 -11.13
CA TYR A 216 -12.67 7.98 -10.89
C TYR A 216 -13.57 7.20 -9.93
N LYS A 217 -13.71 5.88 -10.13
CA LYS A 217 -14.58 5.00 -9.35
C LYS A 217 -13.83 3.83 -8.74
N GLY A 218 -14.13 3.57 -7.46
CA GLY A 218 -13.62 2.44 -6.69
C GLY A 218 -12.30 2.71 -6.01
N ILE A 219 -11.52 1.66 -5.81
CA ILE A 219 -10.27 1.71 -5.04
C ILE A 219 -9.14 2.36 -5.85
N GLY A 220 -8.48 3.36 -5.28
CA GLY A 220 -7.35 4.07 -5.92
C GLY A 220 -5.98 3.44 -5.64
N GLY A 221 -5.92 2.54 -4.68
CA GLY A 221 -4.69 1.89 -4.24
C GLY A 221 -4.77 1.40 -2.79
N TYR A 222 -3.61 1.25 -2.16
CA TYR A 222 -3.45 0.68 -0.83
C TYR A 222 -2.52 1.54 0.04
N GLY A 223 -2.98 1.90 1.25
CA GLY A 223 -2.21 2.60 2.26
C GLY A 223 -1.81 1.63 3.38
N TYR A 224 -0.53 1.61 3.75
CA TYR A 224 0.02 0.73 4.77
C TYR A 224 1.10 1.42 5.59
N CYS A 225 1.45 0.83 6.73
CA CYS A 225 2.40 1.44 7.66
C CYS A 225 3.67 0.60 7.85
N HIS A 226 4.75 1.29 8.21
CA HIS A 226 5.91 0.68 8.85
C HIS A 226 5.80 0.83 10.36
N TYR A 227 5.88 -0.28 11.09
CA TYR A 227 5.67 -0.31 12.53
C TYR A 227 6.99 -0.45 13.30
N LEU A 228 7.08 0.23 14.44
CA LEU A 228 8.23 0.21 15.33
C LEU A 228 7.95 -0.60 16.60
N PHE A 229 8.92 -1.41 16.97
CA PHE A 229 8.86 -2.23 18.18
C PHE A 229 10.17 -2.22 18.93
N VAL A 230 10.10 -2.39 20.26
CA VAL A 230 11.23 -2.73 21.11
C VAL A 230 11.31 -4.25 21.22
N THR A 231 12.52 -4.83 21.05
CA THR A 231 12.68 -6.27 21.28
C THR A 231 12.60 -6.61 22.75
N ASN A 232 11.97 -7.71 23.11
CA ASN A 232 11.82 -8.11 24.51
C ASN A 232 13.17 -8.35 25.20
N ASN A 233 14.16 -8.84 24.45
CA ASN A 233 15.52 -9.09 24.91
C ASN A 233 16.47 -7.91 24.60
N SER A 234 15.94 -6.70 24.44
CA SER A 234 16.75 -5.53 24.19
C SER A 234 17.78 -5.31 25.28
N PRO A 235 19.07 -5.14 24.95
CA PRO A 235 20.10 -4.79 25.93
C PRO A 235 19.97 -3.35 26.40
N LEU A 236 19.28 -2.49 25.63
CA LEU A 236 19.15 -1.05 25.86
C LEU A 236 17.69 -0.58 25.65
N PRO A 237 16.72 -1.11 26.42
CA PRO A 237 15.30 -0.84 26.15
C PRO A 237 14.93 0.65 26.26
N TRP A 238 15.49 1.36 27.22
CA TRP A 238 15.24 2.79 27.39
C TRP A 238 15.84 3.65 26.27
N THR A 239 17.02 3.28 25.77
CA THR A 239 17.62 3.93 24.60
C THR A 239 16.78 3.69 23.35
N ALA A 240 16.28 2.46 23.17
CA ALA A 240 15.37 2.13 22.07
C ALA A 240 14.08 2.98 22.15
N CYS A 241 13.45 3.07 23.34
CA CYS A 241 12.27 3.92 23.53
C CYS A 241 12.55 5.40 23.22
N ALA A 242 13.68 5.94 23.72
CA ALA A 242 14.05 7.33 23.45
C ALA A 242 14.32 7.59 21.94
N PHE A 243 14.91 6.63 21.25
CA PHE A 243 15.14 6.73 19.81
C PHE A 243 13.83 6.63 19.02
N ILE A 244 12.93 5.71 19.40
CA ILE A 244 11.58 5.61 18.82
C ILE A 244 10.82 6.93 19.00
N GLN A 245 10.83 7.51 20.21
CA GLN A 245 10.21 8.81 20.46
C GLN A 245 10.79 9.90 19.57
N TYR A 246 12.11 9.97 19.44
CA TYR A 246 12.78 10.95 18.58
C TYR A 246 12.34 10.79 17.11
N MET A 247 12.32 9.55 16.58
CA MET A 247 11.93 9.27 15.20
C MET A 247 10.45 9.59 14.92
N THR A 248 9.57 9.39 15.90
CA THR A 248 8.11 9.50 15.68
C THR A 248 7.53 10.84 16.13
N CYS A 249 8.26 11.63 16.91
CA CYS A 249 7.73 12.87 17.51
C CYS A 249 8.51 14.13 17.11
N THR A 250 9.54 14.01 16.26
CA THR A 250 10.30 15.19 15.81
C THR A 250 10.51 15.18 14.31
N GLU A 251 10.53 16.37 13.68
CA GLU A 251 10.82 16.53 12.27
C GLU A 251 12.23 16.01 11.93
N ASP A 252 13.25 16.41 12.69
CA ASP A 252 14.63 15.95 12.46
C ASP A 252 14.77 14.43 12.56
N GLY A 253 14.08 13.81 13.54
CA GLY A 253 14.12 12.37 13.76
C GLY A 253 13.47 11.58 12.63
N PHE A 254 12.39 12.10 12.05
CA PHE A 254 11.69 11.48 10.94
C PHE A 254 12.33 11.77 9.57
N SER A 255 12.93 12.96 9.39
CA SER A 255 13.38 13.44 8.07
C SER A 255 14.28 12.47 7.30
N ALA A 256 15.18 11.78 8.01
CA ALA A 256 16.05 10.78 7.39
C ALA A 256 15.23 9.62 6.74
N TRP A 257 14.14 9.21 7.38
CA TRP A 257 13.28 8.15 6.90
C TRP A 257 12.29 8.65 5.84
N GLY A 258 11.62 9.76 6.11
CA GLY A 258 10.63 10.33 5.19
C GLY A 258 11.21 10.66 3.83
N LYS A 259 12.41 11.23 3.81
CA LYS A 259 13.11 11.55 2.57
C LYS A 259 13.50 10.29 1.79
N ASP A 260 14.10 9.31 2.46
CA ASP A 260 14.66 8.13 1.80
C ASP A 260 13.56 7.10 1.42
N MET A 261 12.56 6.95 2.27
CA MET A 261 11.48 5.98 2.06
C MET A 261 10.29 6.56 1.31
N GLY A 262 10.13 7.88 1.30
CA GLY A 262 9.04 8.57 0.62
C GLY A 262 7.66 8.29 1.22
N GLY A 263 7.60 8.17 2.55
CA GLY A 263 6.37 8.04 3.32
C GLY A 263 6.08 9.26 4.17
N TYR A 264 4.82 9.47 4.54
CA TYR A 264 4.43 10.48 5.52
C TYR A 264 4.58 9.97 6.94
N SER A 265 5.02 10.85 7.86
CA SER A 265 5.00 10.53 9.28
C SER A 265 3.59 10.15 9.73
N ALA A 266 3.48 9.09 10.52
CA ALA A 266 2.22 8.72 11.17
C ALA A 266 1.88 9.61 12.39
N ASN A 267 2.70 10.62 12.66
CA ASN A 267 2.40 11.70 13.58
C ASN A 267 1.92 12.91 12.76
N PRO A 268 0.65 13.34 12.87
CA PRO A 268 0.10 14.42 12.05
C PRO A 268 0.85 15.76 12.19
N GLU A 269 1.37 16.06 13.37
CA GLU A 269 2.12 17.31 13.61
C GLU A 269 3.45 17.28 12.87
N VAL A 270 4.14 16.14 12.87
CA VAL A 270 5.40 15.95 12.14
C VAL A 270 5.14 15.93 10.63
N ALA A 271 4.08 15.27 10.18
CA ALA A 271 3.68 15.25 8.77
C ALA A 271 3.43 16.67 8.25
N ALA A 272 2.66 17.48 8.98
CA ALA A 272 2.37 18.87 8.62
C ALA A 272 3.63 19.75 8.56
N ALA A 273 4.56 19.59 9.51
CA ALA A 273 5.81 20.33 9.51
C ALA A 273 6.69 19.99 8.29
N ILE A 274 6.72 18.72 7.89
CA ILE A 274 7.45 18.27 6.71
C ILE A 274 6.80 18.79 5.43
N GLU A 275 5.48 18.76 5.31
CA GLU A 275 4.75 19.32 4.16
C GLU A 275 5.06 20.81 3.98
N GLU A 276 5.09 21.59 5.05
CA GLU A 276 5.43 23.01 5.00
C GLU A 276 6.88 23.23 4.51
N THR A 277 7.81 22.40 4.96
CA THR A 277 9.24 22.52 4.64
C THR A 277 9.57 22.10 3.21
N TYR A 278 9.00 20.99 2.71
CA TYR A 278 9.41 20.39 1.43
C TYR A 278 8.66 20.93 0.22
N GLN A 279 7.50 21.53 0.37
CA GLN A 279 6.67 22.12 -0.71
C GLN A 279 6.44 21.19 -1.92
N HIS A 280 5.33 20.56 -1.99
CA HIS A 280 4.85 19.60 -3.01
C HIS A 280 5.13 19.91 -4.48
N SER A 281 5.60 21.10 -4.83
CA SER A 281 5.60 21.63 -6.18
C SER A 281 6.86 21.32 -7.00
N LYS A 282 7.86 20.62 -6.45
CA LYS A 282 9.19 20.59 -7.10
C LYS A 282 9.49 19.40 -7.99
N GLY A 283 8.56 18.45 -8.11
CA GLY A 283 8.79 17.25 -8.92
C GLY A 283 9.76 16.26 -8.25
N GLY A 284 10.12 15.16 -8.91
CA GLY A 284 10.96 14.10 -8.35
C GLY A 284 12.36 14.52 -7.90
N TYR A 285 12.88 15.66 -8.36
CA TYR A 285 14.20 16.20 -8.02
C TYR A 285 14.14 17.66 -7.61
N ASN A 286 15.05 18.10 -6.71
CA ASN A 286 15.31 19.50 -6.48
C ASN A 286 16.25 20.08 -7.54
N GLU A 287 16.54 21.40 -7.47
CA GLU A 287 17.44 22.10 -8.40
C GLU A 287 18.87 21.53 -8.41
N ALA A 288 19.28 20.82 -7.36
CA ALA A 288 20.58 20.16 -7.26
C ALA A 288 20.57 18.70 -7.79
N GLY A 289 19.42 18.19 -8.26
CA GLY A 289 19.29 16.81 -8.73
C GLY A 289 19.16 15.77 -7.61
N GLU A 290 18.84 16.19 -6.40
CA GLU A 290 18.62 15.30 -5.26
C GLU A 290 17.16 14.83 -5.22
N ASP A 291 16.94 13.58 -4.81
CA ASP A 291 15.61 13.02 -4.60
C ASP A 291 14.78 13.88 -3.66
N GLN A 292 13.52 14.08 -3.99
CA GLN A 292 12.59 14.86 -3.19
C GLN A 292 11.34 14.07 -2.81
N PHE A 293 10.94 14.29 -1.57
CA PHE A 293 9.63 13.96 -1.04
C PHE A 293 9.01 15.22 -0.41
N PRO A 294 7.72 15.51 -0.62
CA PRO A 294 6.78 14.74 -1.45
C PRO A 294 7.08 14.82 -2.94
N CYS A 295 6.63 13.81 -3.66
CA CYS A 295 6.79 13.73 -5.12
C CYS A 295 5.91 14.77 -5.84
N LYS A 296 6.22 15.01 -7.12
CA LYS A 296 5.38 15.83 -7.98
C LYS A 296 3.91 15.35 -7.96
N ASP A 297 2.99 16.30 -7.88
CA ASP A 297 1.54 16.08 -7.87
C ASP A 297 1.00 15.25 -6.69
N ASP A 298 1.81 15.05 -5.65
CA ASP A 298 1.36 14.44 -4.40
C ASP A 298 0.24 15.27 -3.76
N ARG A 299 -0.83 14.61 -3.33
CA ARG A 299 -2.00 15.27 -2.74
C ARG A 299 -1.93 15.42 -1.22
N GLY A 300 -0.82 15.01 -0.60
CA GLY A 300 -0.54 15.22 0.81
C GLY A 300 -1.08 14.14 1.75
N TYR A 301 -0.75 14.32 3.03
CA TYR A 301 -1.02 13.36 4.10
C TYR A 301 -2.51 13.00 4.21
N ASP A 302 -3.39 13.99 4.16
CA ASP A 302 -4.83 13.76 4.32
C ASP A 302 -5.39 12.85 3.23
N TRP A 303 -4.97 13.05 1.98
CA TRP A 303 -5.37 12.18 0.88
C TRP A 303 -4.88 10.74 1.08
N TRP A 304 -3.67 10.55 1.63
CA TRP A 304 -3.10 9.22 1.87
C TRP A 304 -3.77 8.49 3.03
N THR A 305 -4.37 9.20 3.98
CA THR A 305 -4.84 8.62 5.24
C THR A 305 -6.34 8.75 5.49
N THR A 306 -7.02 9.74 4.89
CA THR A 306 -8.44 10.03 5.20
C THR A 306 -9.33 10.25 3.98
N ASP A 307 -8.88 11.06 3.04
CA ASP A 307 -9.72 11.55 1.94
C ASP A 307 -9.50 10.78 0.64
N GLY A 308 -8.46 9.97 0.57
CA GLY A 308 -8.13 9.19 -0.59
C GLY A 308 -9.02 7.97 -0.75
N GLU A 309 -9.13 7.51 -1.95
CA GLU A 309 -9.81 6.27 -2.30
C GLU A 309 -8.87 5.07 -2.11
N LEU A 310 -8.02 5.16 -1.07
CA LEU A 310 -7.10 4.10 -0.68
C LEU A 310 -7.77 3.11 0.27
N VAL A 311 -7.50 1.85 0.05
CA VAL A 311 -7.74 0.79 1.01
C VAL A 311 -6.66 0.92 2.10
N LEU A 312 -7.06 1.17 3.33
CA LEU A 312 -6.12 1.33 4.45
C LEU A 312 -5.92 0.02 5.18
N GLU A 313 -4.67 -0.33 5.45
CA GLU A 313 -4.31 -1.57 6.15
C GLU A 313 -4.90 -1.62 7.55
N ASP A 314 -5.60 -2.72 7.85
CA ASP A 314 -5.95 -3.13 9.21
C ASP A 314 -5.26 -4.47 9.51
N PRO A 315 -4.20 -4.48 10.34
CA PRO A 315 -3.48 -5.70 10.68
C PRO A 315 -4.34 -6.78 11.34
N ASP A 316 -5.31 -6.38 12.15
CA ASP A 316 -6.20 -7.34 12.84
C ASP A 316 -7.16 -8.00 11.85
N TYR A 317 -7.71 -7.23 10.92
CA TYR A 317 -8.53 -7.78 9.82
C TYR A 317 -7.71 -8.71 8.93
N CYS A 318 -6.53 -8.26 8.47
CA CYS A 318 -5.64 -9.09 7.66
C CYS A 318 -5.30 -10.41 8.35
N ALA A 319 -4.98 -10.39 9.65
CA ALA A 319 -4.71 -11.60 10.43
C ALA A 319 -5.93 -12.52 10.49
N SER A 320 -7.14 -11.99 10.64
CA SER A 320 -8.39 -12.75 10.75
C SER A 320 -8.74 -13.55 9.51
N VAL A 321 -8.45 -13.01 8.30
CA VAL A 321 -8.80 -13.64 7.01
C VAL A 321 -7.61 -14.33 6.34
N SER A 322 -6.39 -14.17 6.85
CA SER A 322 -5.16 -14.66 6.21
C SER A 322 -5.16 -16.17 5.95
N PHE A 323 -5.79 -16.98 6.82
CA PHE A 323 -5.86 -18.43 6.63
C PHE A 323 -6.91 -18.80 5.58
N THR A 324 -8.11 -18.24 5.63
CA THR A 324 -9.23 -18.59 4.74
C THR A 324 -9.03 -17.97 3.35
N VAL A 325 -9.02 -16.66 3.26
CA VAL A 325 -8.83 -15.94 1.99
C VAL A 325 -7.43 -16.19 1.40
N GLY A 326 -6.39 -16.27 2.25
CA GLY A 326 -5.03 -16.56 1.81
C GLY A 326 -4.90 -17.93 1.14
N SER A 327 -5.49 -18.97 1.74
CA SER A 327 -5.49 -20.31 1.13
C SER A 327 -6.26 -20.34 -0.19
N TRP A 328 -7.34 -19.58 -0.30
CA TRP A 328 -8.08 -19.46 -1.54
C TRP A 328 -7.26 -18.76 -2.64
N ILE A 329 -6.57 -17.64 -2.32
CA ILE A 329 -5.69 -16.95 -3.27
C ILE A 329 -4.59 -17.88 -3.79
N GLU A 330 -4.02 -18.72 -2.94
CA GLU A 330 -2.97 -19.68 -3.33
C GLU A 330 -3.44 -20.75 -4.35
N LEU A 331 -4.76 -20.96 -4.49
CA LEU A 331 -5.33 -21.85 -5.50
C LEU A 331 -5.52 -21.17 -6.87
N LEU A 332 -5.43 -19.85 -6.95
CA LEU A 332 -5.60 -19.12 -8.20
C LEU A 332 -4.37 -19.29 -9.11
N THR A 333 -4.63 -19.35 -10.41
CA THR A 333 -3.55 -19.47 -11.40
C THR A 333 -2.99 -18.09 -11.72
N LYS A 334 -1.72 -17.87 -11.43
CA LYS A 334 -1.03 -16.63 -11.79
C LYS A 334 -0.79 -16.52 -13.30
N TYR A 335 -0.90 -15.31 -13.82
CA TYR A 335 -0.52 -15.01 -15.21
C TYR A 335 0.96 -15.29 -15.44
N SER A 336 1.28 -15.84 -16.60
CA SER A 336 2.65 -16.08 -17.02
C SER A 336 2.83 -15.72 -18.48
N ASP A 337 3.68 -14.74 -18.77
CA ASP A 337 4.06 -14.35 -20.14
C ASP A 337 4.74 -15.48 -20.92
N SER A 338 5.27 -16.49 -20.23
CA SER A 338 5.93 -17.65 -20.87
C SER A 338 4.95 -18.67 -21.44
N ALA A 339 3.63 -18.47 -21.28
CA ALA A 339 2.59 -19.33 -21.82
C ALA A 339 2.08 -18.88 -23.21
N LYS A 340 2.70 -17.87 -23.82
CA LYS A 340 2.39 -17.38 -25.18
C LYS A 340 3.37 -17.85 -26.22
#